data_28d846336718cadd184fe52a7ea54f74
#
_entry.id   28d846336718cadd184fe52a7ea54f74
#
_cell.length_a   1.000
_cell.length_b   1.000
_cell.length_c   1.000
_cell.angle_alpha   90.00
_cell.angle_beta   90.00
_cell.angle_gamma   90.00
#
_symmetry.space_group_name_H-M   'P 1'
#
loop_
_entity.id
_entity.type
_entity.pdbx_description
1 polymer ?
#
loop_
_entity_poly.entity_id
_entity_poly.type
_entity_poly.pdbx_seq_one_letter_code
_entity_poly.pdbx_strand_id
1 'polypeptide(L)' 'MSRYSMIIQWSDEDQLFLVTIPEFADVVVMPCTYGKTREEAIHNGEEVIEMYLEAWQAEGESIPEPRTLQIA' A
#
# COMPACT_ATOMS: atom_id res chain seq x y z
N MET A 1 -12.28 -2.32 4.11
CA MET A 1 -10.93 -2.13 4.66
C MET A 1 -10.08 -3.38 4.42
N SER A 2 -8.89 -3.22 3.89
CA SER A 2 -8.04 -4.36 3.59
C SER A 2 -7.20 -4.79 4.79
N ARG A 3 -6.63 -5.99 4.71
CA ARG A 3 -5.72 -6.50 5.74
C ARG A 3 -4.25 -6.32 5.36
N TYR A 4 -3.99 -5.63 4.25
CA TYR A 4 -2.63 -5.34 3.83
C TYR A 4 -1.98 -4.31 4.72
N SER A 5 -0.67 -4.41 4.85
CA SER A 5 0.11 -3.49 5.67
C SER A 5 0.37 -2.18 4.94
N MET A 6 0.56 -1.12 5.71
CA MET A 6 1.03 0.16 5.18
C MET A 6 2.12 0.69 6.07
N ILE A 7 3.19 1.20 5.46
CA ILE A 7 4.22 1.94 6.17
C ILE A 7 4.10 3.37 5.71
N ILE A 8 3.81 4.28 6.64
CA ILE A 8 3.64 5.70 6.36
C ILE A 8 4.85 6.43 6.94
N GLN A 9 5.66 7.04 6.09
CA GLN A 9 6.88 7.71 6.51
C GLN A 9 6.94 9.14 5.98
N TRP A 10 7.39 10.06 6.82
CA TRP A 10 7.60 11.44 6.41
C TRP A 10 8.85 11.54 5.56
N SER A 11 8.75 12.23 4.44
CA SER A 11 9.87 12.55 3.57
C SER A 11 10.23 14.02 3.73
N ASP A 12 11.39 14.30 4.30
CA ASP A 12 11.87 15.68 4.45
C ASP A 12 12.11 16.32 3.08
N GLU A 13 12.56 15.54 2.14
CA GLU A 13 12.85 16.02 0.79
C GLU A 13 11.57 16.43 0.06
N ASP A 14 10.55 15.60 0.15
CA ASP A 14 9.29 15.81 -0.58
C ASP A 14 8.26 16.61 0.21
N GLN A 15 8.46 16.75 1.51
CA GLN A 15 7.50 17.39 2.42
C GLN A 15 6.14 16.71 2.36
N LEU A 16 6.15 15.39 2.33
CA LEU A 16 4.96 14.54 2.21
C LEU A 16 5.15 13.27 3.03
N PHE A 17 4.04 12.63 3.36
CA PHE A 17 4.04 11.28 3.90
C PHE A 17 4.02 10.30 2.72
N LEU A 18 5.00 9.42 2.68
CA LEU A 18 5.12 8.41 1.64
C LEU A 18 4.56 7.07 2.13
N VAL A 19 3.93 6.34 1.23
CA VAL A 19 3.24 5.09 1.57
C VAL A 19 3.93 3.91 0.89
N THR A 20 4.28 2.92 1.70
CA THR A 20 4.80 1.65 1.22
C THR A 20 3.84 0.53 1.63
N ILE A 21 3.53 -0.36 0.71
CA ILE A 21 2.72 -1.55 0.97
C ILE A 21 3.65 -2.75 0.84
N PRO A 22 4.17 -3.28 1.96
CA PRO A 22 5.20 -4.32 1.91
C PRO A 22 4.84 -5.53 1.07
N GLU A 23 3.59 -5.97 1.13
CA GLU A 23 3.15 -7.14 0.37
C GLU A 23 3.25 -6.97 -1.13
N PHE A 24 3.24 -5.72 -1.61
CA PHE A 24 3.28 -5.42 -3.04
C PHE A 24 4.69 -5.05 -3.53
N ALA A 25 5.68 -4.98 -2.64
CA ALA A 25 7.00 -4.47 -2.97
C ALA A 25 7.75 -5.26 -4.05
N ASP A 26 7.42 -6.54 -4.22
CA ASP A 26 8.08 -7.38 -5.23
C ASP A 26 7.57 -7.09 -6.65
N VAL A 27 6.38 -6.53 -6.78
CA VAL A 27 5.74 -6.32 -8.09
C VAL A 27 5.37 -4.87 -8.38
N VAL A 28 5.40 -4.01 -7.37
CA VAL A 28 5.08 -2.59 -7.51
C VAL A 28 6.22 -1.76 -6.92
N VAL A 29 6.66 -0.73 -7.64
CA VAL A 29 7.70 0.17 -7.14
C VAL A 29 7.20 0.92 -5.91
N MET A 30 8.02 0.95 -4.86
CA MET A 30 7.69 1.62 -3.61
C MET A 30 8.63 2.81 -3.34
N PRO A 31 8.12 3.88 -2.69
CA PRO A 31 6.75 4.08 -2.25
C PRO A 31 5.78 4.26 -3.42
N CYS A 32 4.54 3.81 -3.24
CA CYS A 32 3.56 3.77 -4.33
C CYS A 32 2.60 4.96 -4.35
N THR A 33 2.46 5.67 -3.25
CA THR A 33 1.61 6.86 -3.17
C THR A 33 2.05 7.73 -2.00
N TYR A 34 1.33 8.82 -1.78
CA TYR A 34 1.70 9.80 -0.77
C TYR A 34 0.48 10.58 -0.29
N GLY A 35 0.66 11.40 0.74
CA GLY A 35 -0.35 12.32 1.21
C GLY A 35 0.28 13.46 1.98
N LYS A 36 -0.42 14.58 2.09
CA LYS A 36 0.05 15.74 2.86
C LYS A 36 -0.11 15.51 4.36
N THR A 37 -1.05 14.64 4.73
CA THR A 37 -1.29 14.23 6.10
C THR A 37 -1.27 12.72 6.18
N ARG A 38 -1.16 12.17 7.40
CA ARG A 38 -1.24 10.72 7.58
C ARG A 38 -2.58 10.18 7.11
N GLU A 39 -3.67 10.88 7.41
CA GLU A 39 -5.01 10.47 7.00
C GLU A 39 -5.14 10.40 5.48
N GLU A 40 -4.64 11.42 4.80
CA GLU A 40 -4.64 11.43 3.33
C GLU A 40 -3.78 10.30 2.77
N ALA A 41 -2.61 10.07 3.35
CA ALA A 41 -1.72 9.01 2.92
C ALA A 41 -2.38 7.63 3.07
N ILE A 42 -3.06 7.39 4.19
CA ILE A 42 -3.78 6.14 4.42
C ILE A 42 -4.90 5.96 3.39
N HIS A 43 -5.68 7.01 3.16
CA HIS A 43 -6.76 6.98 2.19
C HIS A 43 -6.22 6.64 0.79
N ASN A 44 -5.16 7.33 0.38
CA ASN A 44 -4.54 7.08 -0.92
C ASN A 44 -3.95 5.67 -1.01
N GLY A 45 -3.38 5.17 0.09
CA GLY A 45 -2.88 3.80 0.17
C GLY A 45 -3.98 2.77 -0.03
N GLU A 46 -5.15 2.99 0.59
CA GLU A 46 -6.29 2.09 0.42
C GLU A 46 -6.77 2.08 -1.03
N GLU A 47 -6.80 3.24 -1.68
CA GLU A 47 -7.19 3.32 -3.09
C GLU A 47 -6.21 2.55 -3.99
N VAL A 48 -4.92 2.65 -3.71
CA VAL A 48 -3.89 1.92 -4.46
C VAL A 48 -4.07 0.41 -4.29
N ILE A 49 -4.33 -0.04 -3.07
CA ILE A 49 -4.57 -1.46 -2.81
C ILE A 49 -5.76 -1.96 -3.64
N GLU A 50 -6.88 -1.25 -3.58
CA GLU A 50 -8.07 -1.62 -4.34
C GLU A 50 -7.81 -1.67 -5.84
N MET A 51 -7.11 -0.66 -6.35
CA MET A 51 -6.78 -0.57 -7.77
C MET A 51 -5.97 -1.79 -8.25
N TYR A 52 -4.93 -2.15 -7.52
CA TYR A 52 -4.11 -3.29 -7.90
C TYR A 52 -4.83 -4.61 -7.74
N LEU A 53 -5.63 -4.77 -6.68
CA LEU A 53 -6.41 -6.00 -6.50
C LEU A 53 -7.39 -6.21 -7.65
N GLU A 54 -8.08 -5.16 -8.06
CA GLU A 54 -9.00 -5.23 -9.20
C GLU A 54 -8.26 -5.58 -10.50
N ALA A 55 -7.13 -4.92 -10.74
CA ALA A 55 -6.35 -5.16 -11.95
C ALA A 55 -5.83 -6.60 -12.01
N TRP A 56 -5.28 -7.10 -10.90
CA TRP A 56 -4.75 -8.46 -10.87
C TRP A 56 -5.84 -9.51 -11.00
N GLN A 57 -7.00 -9.29 -10.40
CA GLN A 57 -8.14 -10.18 -10.55
C GLN A 57 -8.61 -10.24 -12.00
N ALA A 58 -8.71 -9.08 -12.63
CA ALA A 58 -9.15 -9.00 -14.03
C ALA A 58 -8.18 -9.69 -14.98
N GLU A 59 -6.89 -9.66 -14.66
CA GLU A 59 -5.84 -10.27 -15.48
C GLU A 59 -5.56 -11.74 -15.14
N GLY A 60 -6.22 -12.26 -14.10
CA GLY A 60 -5.97 -13.61 -13.63
C GLY A 60 -4.61 -13.80 -12.97
N GLU A 61 -4.02 -12.70 -12.49
CA GLU A 61 -2.72 -12.73 -11.85
C GLU A 61 -2.81 -13.22 -10.40
N SER A 62 -1.68 -13.74 -9.93
CA SER A 62 -1.54 -14.12 -8.54
C SER A 62 -1.56 -12.87 -7.65
N ILE A 63 -2.37 -12.91 -6.60
CA ILE A 63 -2.50 -11.77 -5.69
C ILE A 63 -1.67 -12.02 -4.43
N PRO A 64 -0.75 -11.08 -4.07
CA PRO A 64 0.01 -11.22 -2.82
C PRO A 64 -0.93 -11.28 -1.62
N GLU A 65 -0.63 -12.15 -0.67
CA GLU A 65 -1.44 -12.29 0.53
C GLU A 65 -1.06 -11.25 1.60
N PRO A 66 -2.04 -10.78 2.38
CA PRO A 66 -1.75 -9.90 3.50
C PRO A 66 -0.83 -10.59 4.52
N ARG A 67 0.12 -9.83 5.05
CA ARG A 67 1.04 -10.30 6.09
C ARG A 67 0.48 -9.89 7.43
N THR A 68 -0.31 -10.77 8.03
CA THR A 68 -0.97 -10.46 9.31
C THR A 68 -0.16 -11.00 10.48
N LEU A 69 -0.28 -10.33 11.62
CA LEU A 69 0.31 -10.82 12.86
C LEU A 69 -0.56 -11.95 13.39
N GLN A 70 0.09 -13.02 13.81
CA GLN A 70 -0.58 -14.17 14.41
C GLN A 70 0.03 -14.42 15.77
N ILE A 71 -0.82 -14.53 16.75
CA ILE A 71 -0.40 -14.82 18.13
C ILE A 71 -0.70 -16.29 18.40
N ALA A 72 0.35 -17.03 18.66
CA ALA A 72 0.23 -18.46 18.94
C ALA A 72 -0.33 -18.70 20.33
#